data_afc93ceaf8f9a70332f1dfa3c02a844f
#
_entry.id   afc93ceaf8f9a70332f1dfa3c02a844f
#
_cell.length_a   1.000
_cell.length_b   1.000
_cell.length_c   1.000
_cell.angle_alpha   90.00
_cell.angle_beta   90.00
_cell.angle_gamma   90.00
#
_symmetry.space_group_name_H-M   'P 1'
#
loop_
_entity.id
_entity.type
_entity.pdbx_description
1 polymer ?
#
loop_
_entity_poly.entity_id
_entity_poly.type
_entity_poly.pdbx_seq_one_letter_code
_entity_poly.pdbx_strand_id
1 'polypeptide(L)' 'MTVKKIKTIYSNLEQIQSDLQAILETYQDTLDQKSAKWQESEKGEVLSNRINYLESALFNLDGLMSDLDEAISEED' A
#
# COMPACT_ATOMS: atom_id res chain seq x y z
N MET A 1 -11.96 -5.74 -27.33
CA MET A 1 -11.05 -5.03 -26.47
C MET A 1 -10.81 -5.73 -25.19
N THR A 2 -9.66 -5.50 -24.65
CA THR A 2 -9.17 -6.36 -23.59
C THR A 2 -9.44 -5.83 -22.19
N VAL A 3 -10.66 -5.40 -21.95
CA VAL A 3 -11.11 -5.01 -20.62
C VAL A 3 -10.88 -6.13 -19.61
N LYS A 4 -10.99 -7.37 -20.08
CA LYS A 4 -10.75 -8.53 -19.25
C LYS A 4 -9.35 -8.54 -18.64
N LYS A 5 -8.33 -8.14 -19.41
CA LYS A 5 -6.97 -8.04 -18.89
C LYS A 5 -6.85 -6.96 -17.83
N ILE A 6 -7.53 -5.83 -18.03
CA ILE A 6 -7.52 -4.74 -17.04
C ILE A 6 -8.18 -5.21 -15.76
N LYS A 7 -9.28 -5.95 -15.86
CA LYS A 7 -9.97 -6.50 -14.69
C LYS A 7 -9.08 -7.47 -13.92
N THR A 8 -8.31 -8.28 -14.64
CA THR A 8 -7.36 -9.20 -14.02
C THR A 8 -6.27 -8.44 -13.26
N ILE A 9 -5.72 -7.39 -13.88
CA ILE A 9 -4.72 -6.55 -13.25
C ILE A 9 -5.30 -5.88 -12.01
N TYR A 10 -6.51 -5.35 -12.11
CA TYR A 10 -7.19 -4.72 -10.98
C TYR A 10 -7.32 -5.70 -9.82
N SER A 11 -7.75 -6.91 -10.10
CA SER A 11 -7.91 -7.95 -9.09
C SER A 11 -6.57 -8.27 -8.41
N ASN A 12 -5.50 -8.35 -9.20
CA ASN A 12 -4.16 -8.58 -8.65
C ASN A 12 -3.73 -7.42 -7.76
N LEU A 13 -4.06 -6.19 -8.15
CA LEU A 13 -3.73 -5.02 -7.35
C LEU A 13 -4.52 -4.98 -6.04
N GLU A 14 -5.74 -5.49 -6.03
CA GLU A 14 -6.51 -5.61 -4.79
C GLU A 14 -5.80 -6.53 -3.79
N GLN A 15 -5.25 -7.63 -4.28
CA GLN A 15 -4.50 -8.55 -3.44
C GLN A 15 -3.21 -7.88 -2.93
N ILE A 16 -2.51 -7.17 -3.80
CA ILE A 16 -1.30 -6.44 -3.43
C ILE A 16 -1.62 -5.39 -2.37
N GLN A 17 -2.72 -4.66 -2.55
CA GLN A 17 -3.16 -3.65 -1.59
C GLN A 17 -3.40 -4.27 -0.21
N SER A 18 -4.08 -5.39 -0.17
CA SER A 18 -4.34 -6.12 1.07
C SER A 18 -3.04 -6.56 1.74
N ASP A 19 -2.11 -7.09 0.95
CA ASP A 19 -0.83 -7.55 1.46
C ASP A 19 0.00 -6.40 2.02
N LEU A 20 0.04 -5.27 1.30
CA LEU A 20 0.77 -4.08 1.76
C LEU A 20 0.15 -3.49 3.01
N GLN A 21 -1.18 -3.49 3.09
CA GLN A 21 -1.89 -3.00 4.26
C GLN A 21 -1.53 -3.82 5.49
N ALA A 22 -1.48 -5.14 5.34
CA ALA A 22 -1.13 -6.05 6.43
C ALA A 22 0.31 -5.80 6.91
N ILE A 23 1.23 -5.60 5.98
CA ILE A 23 2.63 -5.32 6.31
C ILE A 23 2.74 -3.98 7.04
N LEU A 24 2.03 -2.96 6.56
CA LEU A 24 2.02 -1.64 7.18
C LEU A 24 1.53 -1.71 8.62
N GLU A 25 0.44 -2.41 8.85
CA GLU A 25 -0.11 -2.58 10.20
C GLU A 25 0.89 -3.29 11.12
N THR A 26 1.58 -4.30 10.62
CA THR A 26 2.60 -5.01 11.38
C THR A 26 3.74 -4.07 11.78
N TYR A 27 4.20 -3.25 10.85
CA TYR A 27 5.28 -2.30 11.13
C TYR A 27 4.84 -1.22 12.12
N GLN A 28 3.61 -0.73 11.99
CA GLN A 28 3.08 0.28 12.91
C GLN A 28 2.97 -0.29 14.33
N ASP A 29 2.49 -1.52 14.46
CA ASP A 29 2.39 -2.20 15.75
C ASP A 29 3.78 -2.41 16.34
N THR A 30 4.75 -2.80 15.53
CA THR A 30 6.11 -3.01 15.98
C THR A 30 6.70 -1.71 16.54
N LEU A 31 6.50 -0.61 15.82
CA LEU A 31 7.00 0.69 16.24
C LEU A 31 6.33 1.13 17.55
N ASP A 32 5.02 0.96 17.65
CA ASP A 32 4.25 1.35 18.84
C ASP A 32 4.67 0.59 20.09
N GLN A 33 5.14 -0.64 19.92
CA GLN A 33 5.58 -1.48 21.03
C GLN A 33 6.99 -1.16 21.51
N LYS A 34 7.72 -0.35 20.76
CA LYS A 34 9.09 -0.01 21.11
C LYS A 34 9.12 1.20 22.04
N SER A 35 10.20 1.29 22.85
CA SER A 35 10.37 2.44 23.73
C SER A 35 10.61 3.71 22.91
N ALA A 36 10.36 4.87 23.55
CA ALA A 36 10.60 6.14 22.90
C ALA A 36 12.07 6.27 22.48
N LYS A 37 12.99 5.77 23.31
CA LYS A 37 14.42 5.80 23.00
C LYS A 37 14.73 5.02 21.74
N TRP A 38 14.12 3.85 21.57
CA TRP A 38 14.32 3.03 20.39
C TRP A 38 13.74 3.72 19.16
N GLN A 39 12.56 4.34 19.30
CA GLN A 39 11.91 5.04 18.20
C GLN A 39 12.74 6.21 17.70
N GLU A 40 13.50 6.84 18.57
CA GLU A 40 14.39 7.95 18.23
C GLU A 40 15.75 7.47 17.72
N SER A 41 16.04 6.19 17.83
CA SER A 41 17.29 5.62 17.37
C SER A 41 17.32 5.50 15.84
N GLU A 42 18.50 5.20 15.32
CA GLU A 42 18.68 4.99 13.89
C GLU A 42 17.75 3.92 13.34
N LYS A 43 17.58 2.82 14.08
CA LYS A 43 16.68 1.73 13.67
C LYS A 43 15.23 2.18 13.67
N GLY A 44 14.85 2.98 14.65
CA GLY A 44 13.49 3.52 14.73
C GLY A 44 13.22 4.47 13.57
N GLU A 45 14.20 5.27 13.20
CA GLU A 45 14.10 6.18 12.07
C GLU A 45 13.91 5.41 10.77
N VAL A 46 14.67 4.33 10.57
CA VAL A 46 14.55 3.49 9.37
C VAL A 46 13.15 2.88 9.30
N LEU A 47 12.65 2.37 10.41
CA LEU A 47 11.31 1.77 10.43
C LEU A 47 10.24 2.83 10.15
N SER A 48 10.37 3.99 10.76
CA SER A 48 9.42 5.10 10.56
C SER A 48 9.40 5.53 9.09
N ASN A 49 10.57 5.64 8.47
CA ASN A 49 10.66 5.99 7.05
C ASN A 49 10.01 4.93 6.16
N ARG A 50 10.21 3.66 6.51
CA ARG A 50 9.60 2.55 5.77
C ARG A 50 8.09 2.60 5.84
N ILE A 51 7.55 2.92 7.03
CA ILE A 51 6.11 3.09 7.22
C ILE A 51 5.60 4.23 6.34
N ASN A 52 6.30 5.36 6.32
CA ASN A 52 5.90 6.50 5.51
C ASN A 52 5.88 6.17 4.02
N TYR A 53 6.89 5.43 3.54
CA TYR A 53 6.92 5.03 2.13
C TYR A 53 5.81 4.06 1.79
N LEU A 54 5.47 3.16 2.70
CA LEU A 54 4.36 2.21 2.47
C LEU A 54 3.02 2.94 2.43
N GLU A 55 2.83 3.92 3.30
CA GLU A 55 1.61 4.73 3.28
C GLU A 55 1.49 5.48 1.96
N SER A 56 2.59 6.05 1.49
CA SER A 56 2.61 6.74 0.21
C SER A 56 2.31 5.79 -0.95
N ALA A 57 2.90 4.60 -0.92
CA ALA A 57 2.67 3.59 -1.94
C ALA A 57 1.20 3.16 -1.98
N LEU A 58 0.59 2.97 -0.82
CA LEU A 58 -0.82 2.61 -0.74
C LEU A 58 -1.72 3.72 -1.27
N PHE A 59 -1.38 4.96 -0.99
CA PHE A 59 -2.10 6.11 -1.52
C PHE A 59 -2.03 6.14 -3.06
N ASN A 60 -0.82 5.95 -3.59
CA ASN A 60 -0.61 5.93 -5.05
C ASN A 60 -1.33 4.76 -5.70
N LEU A 61 -1.31 3.61 -5.03
CA LEU A 61 -1.99 2.42 -5.52
C LEU A 61 -3.50 2.64 -5.60
N ASP A 62 -4.06 3.31 -4.59
CA ASP A 62 -5.48 3.63 -4.57
C ASP A 62 -5.86 4.48 -5.78
N GLY A 63 -5.05 5.48 -6.09
CA GLY A 63 -5.25 6.33 -7.27
C GLY A 63 -5.15 5.54 -8.57
N LEU A 64 -4.16 4.66 -8.65
CA LEU A 64 -3.98 3.80 -9.82
C LEU A 64 -5.19 2.90 -10.02
N MET A 65 -5.68 2.29 -8.94
CA MET A 65 -6.83 1.40 -9.01
C MET A 65 -8.10 2.16 -9.41
N SER A 66 -8.24 3.40 -8.93
CA SER A 66 -9.36 4.25 -9.33
C SER A 66 -9.34 4.52 -10.83
N ASP A 67 -8.16 4.81 -11.38
CA ASP A 67 -8.01 5.05 -12.82
C ASP A 67 -8.33 3.79 -13.62
N LEU A 68 -7.91 2.62 -13.13
CA LEU A 68 -8.21 1.36 -13.80
C LEU A 68 -9.71 1.05 -13.76
N ASP A 69 -10.35 1.38 -12.65
CA ASP A 69 -11.79 1.19 -12.52
C ASP A 69 -12.54 2.07 -13.54
N GLU A 70 -12.09 3.30 -13.72
CA GLU A 70 -12.63 4.19 -14.74
C GLU A 70 -12.44 3.61 -16.13
N ALA A 71 -11.26 3.07 -16.42
CA ALA A 71 -10.97 2.45 -17.70
C ALA A 71 -11.87 1.25 -17.98
N ILE A 72 -12.15 0.46 -16.94
CA ILE A 72 -13.04 -0.71 -17.05
C ILE A 72 -14.48 -0.24 -17.31
N SER A 73 -14.87 0.85 -16.67
CA SER A 73 -16.25 1.37 -16.79
C SER A 73 -16.52 2.05 -18.13
N GLU A 74 -15.44 2.55 -18.76
CA GLU A 74 -15.55 3.15 -20.09
C GLU A 74 -15.65 2.06 -21.11
N GLU A 75 -16.75 1.43 -21.23
CA GLU A 75 -16.84 0.38 -22.11
C GLU A 75 -17.50 0.75 -23.37
N ASP A 76 -17.21 0.08 -24.39
CA ASP A 76 -17.71 0.39 -25.69
C ASP A 76 -19.15 0.11 -25.87
#